data_bda92e052e52ba562493021b72e3c80c
#
_entry.id   bda92e052e52ba562493021b72e3c80c
#
_cell.length_a   1.000
_cell.length_b   1.000
_cell.length_c   1.000
_cell.angle_alpha   90.00
_cell.angle_beta   90.00
_cell.angle_gamma   90.00
#
_symmetry.space_group_name_H-M   'P 1'
#
loop_
_entity.id
_entity.type
_entity.pdbx_description
1 polymer ?
#
loop_
_entity_poly.entity_id
_entity_poly.type
_entity_poly.pdbx_seq_one_letter_code
_entity_poly.pdbx_strand_id
1 'polypeptide(L)'
;MSALIYKQRFFHPNHPKTAVNNYVHIGYIATRPGAVKHPNKSHGLFGKMKPGTLKAFDSWQEVARMARQISREGKNMYRSVISFQTETALELGLTDFTDWQHYIEQHIATLSTQNQIKIENLWWAAAFHNERDHPHLHVVFWDKSQTITKNFTHPEIPNRIRKQLIKDTFAYKIKEFSALRDEAKSGITKETDRIVDDFEAYLKQLNPKAFRAIQRRFEHENEDSLLRFPKHHLIESSSVKHLASRLFELRRHLPPTGRLAYQLLPQETKMHIDELVQELLRDNRYLAELVNDYVQAKLELARLYTSDPDRLEKQRGNYQAEAEKRMANRILSTLRTMIKMEKESAAALRQADRHLALAEQLLLELLTMMESLAMRTQMDVDDKISVMGGELSKQAKKEWLLRHKDRGMER
;
A
#
# COMPACT_ATOMS: atom_id res chain seq x y z
N MET A 1 21.19 -4.13 15.26
CA MET A 1 20.80 -5.57 15.13
C MET A 1 19.28 -5.62 15.10
N SER A 2 18.66 -6.63 14.49
CA SER A 2 17.18 -6.73 14.54
C SER A 2 16.70 -6.97 15.97
N ALA A 3 15.43 -6.62 16.26
CA ALA A 3 14.85 -6.76 17.60
C ALA A 3 14.98 -8.19 18.17
N LEU A 4 14.97 -9.20 17.29
CA LEU A 4 15.16 -10.61 17.66
C LEU A 4 16.12 -11.29 16.68
N ILE A 5 17.07 -12.04 17.22
CA ILE A 5 17.97 -12.92 16.48
C ILE A 5 17.55 -14.37 16.75
N TYR A 6 17.35 -15.12 15.69
CA TYR A 6 17.19 -16.57 15.72
C TYR A 6 18.20 -17.22 14.80
N LYS A 7 18.96 -18.17 15.32
CA LYS A 7 19.88 -19.00 14.55
C LYS A 7 19.60 -20.46 14.85
N GLN A 8 19.60 -21.31 13.82
CA GLN A 8 19.42 -22.75 13.97
C GLN A 8 20.46 -23.47 13.14
N ARG A 9 21.03 -24.53 13.71
CA ARG A 9 21.93 -25.46 13.06
C ARG A 9 21.57 -26.87 13.45
N PHE A 10 21.91 -27.83 12.61
CA PHE A 10 21.98 -29.24 12.99
C PHE A 10 23.23 -29.86 12.37
N PHE A 11 23.69 -30.96 12.95
CA PHE A 11 24.77 -31.72 12.40
C PHE A 11 24.20 -33.06 11.89
N HIS A 12 24.63 -33.43 10.70
CA HIS A 12 24.19 -34.67 10.08
C HIS A 12 24.42 -35.85 11.04
N PRO A 13 23.41 -36.63 11.40
CA PRO A 13 23.52 -37.67 12.43
C PRO A 13 24.54 -38.75 12.09
N ASN A 14 24.71 -39.08 10.80
CA ASN A 14 25.67 -40.10 10.34
C ASN A 14 27.13 -39.61 10.33
N HIS A 15 27.40 -38.35 10.67
CA HIS A 15 28.77 -37.88 10.78
C HIS A 15 29.41 -38.41 12.08
N PRO A 16 30.61 -39.03 12.05
CA PRO A 16 31.20 -39.72 13.19
C PRO A 16 31.33 -38.88 14.47
N LYS A 17 31.56 -37.59 14.34
CA LYS A 17 31.75 -36.67 15.47
C LYS A 17 30.43 -36.11 16.02
N THR A 18 29.29 -36.30 15.35
CA THR A 18 28.03 -35.62 15.73
C THR A 18 27.58 -36.00 17.13
N ALA A 19 27.61 -37.27 17.47
CA ALA A 19 27.20 -37.76 18.79
C ALA A 19 28.05 -37.17 19.92
N VAL A 20 29.37 -37.07 19.71
CA VAL A 20 30.29 -36.47 20.68
C VAL A 20 30.10 -34.97 20.76
N ASN A 21 29.99 -34.32 19.61
CA ASN A 21 29.76 -32.86 19.55
C ASN A 21 28.43 -32.46 20.20
N ASN A 22 27.38 -33.28 20.09
CA ASN A 22 26.10 -32.99 20.73
C ASN A 22 26.20 -33.16 22.25
N TYR A 23 26.93 -34.18 22.75
CA TYR A 23 27.21 -34.33 24.17
C TYR A 23 27.96 -33.10 24.73
N VAL A 24 29.07 -32.75 24.10
CA VAL A 24 29.89 -31.57 24.53
C VAL A 24 29.10 -30.29 24.50
N HIS A 25 28.27 -30.11 23.49
CA HIS A 25 27.43 -28.92 23.37
C HIS A 25 26.42 -28.76 24.51
N ILE A 26 25.78 -29.84 24.94
CA ILE A 26 24.88 -29.82 26.11
C ILE A 26 25.65 -29.37 27.36
N GLY A 27 26.81 -29.95 27.62
CA GLY A 27 27.66 -29.55 28.74
C GLY A 27 28.06 -28.07 28.66
N TYR A 28 28.46 -27.62 27.46
CA TYR A 28 28.84 -26.24 27.21
C TYR A 28 27.70 -25.26 27.55
N ILE A 29 26.51 -25.46 27.02
CA ILE A 29 25.39 -24.52 27.27
C ILE A 29 24.88 -24.59 28.71
N ALA A 30 25.03 -25.73 29.37
CA ALA A 30 24.58 -25.95 30.75
C ALA A 30 25.48 -25.26 31.80
N THR A 31 26.80 -25.17 31.54
CA THR A 31 27.80 -24.89 32.61
C THR A 31 28.75 -23.72 32.31
N ARG A 32 28.76 -23.17 31.06
CA ARG A 32 29.69 -22.07 30.71
C ARG A 32 29.49 -20.84 31.59
N PRO A 33 30.52 -20.00 31.76
CA PRO A 33 30.33 -18.67 32.34
C PRO A 33 29.23 -17.92 31.59
N GLY A 34 28.33 -17.23 32.28
CA GLY A 34 27.16 -16.59 31.72
C GLY A 34 25.89 -17.45 31.70
N ALA A 35 25.98 -18.75 31.80
CA ALA A 35 24.80 -19.62 32.02
C ALA A 35 24.21 -19.33 33.40
N VAL A 36 22.96 -18.89 33.42
CA VAL A 36 22.23 -18.66 34.68
C VAL A 36 21.85 -20.02 35.28
N LYS A 37 22.41 -20.28 36.43
CA LYS A 37 22.19 -21.55 37.11
C LYS A 37 20.85 -21.56 37.81
N HIS A 38 20.20 -22.73 37.80
CA HIS A 38 19.00 -22.95 38.60
C HIS A 38 19.35 -22.95 40.10
N PRO A 39 18.52 -22.42 40.97
CA PRO A 39 18.70 -22.52 42.43
C PRO A 39 19.03 -23.96 42.83
N ASN A 40 20.05 -24.11 43.68
CA ASN A 40 20.53 -25.42 44.18
C ASN A 40 21.08 -26.42 43.13
N LYS A 41 21.45 -25.92 41.92
CA LYS A 41 22.08 -26.75 40.87
C LYS A 41 23.36 -26.14 40.36
N SER A 42 24.30 -26.98 39.91
CA SER A 42 25.56 -26.54 39.31
C SER A 42 25.42 -26.10 37.85
N HIS A 43 24.22 -26.15 37.26
CA HIS A 43 23.93 -25.86 35.86
C HIS A 43 22.59 -25.18 35.68
N GLY A 44 22.39 -24.53 34.50
CA GLY A 44 21.17 -23.80 34.12
C GLY A 44 20.27 -24.56 33.14
N LEU A 45 20.42 -25.87 32.96
CA LEU A 45 19.67 -26.62 31.96
C LEU A 45 18.27 -26.98 32.46
N PHE A 46 17.27 -26.67 31.65
CA PHE A 46 15.86 -26.99 31.86
C PHE A 46 15.19 -27.44 30.56
N GLY A 47 14.01 -28.04 30.62
CA GLY A 47 13.29 -28.45 29.42
C GLY A 47 12.29 -29.59 29.66
N LYS A 48 11.85 -30.19 28.57
CA LYS A 48 10.85 -31.26 28.58
C LYS A 48 11.35 -32.48 27.82
N MET A 49 11.71 -33.52 28.58
CA MET A 49 12.23 -34.79 28.07
C MET A 49 11.31 -35.98 28.37
N LYS A 50 10.17 -35.75 29.04
CA LYS A 50 9.14 -36.75 29.34
C LYS A 50 7.76 -36.13 29.18
N PRO A 51 6.71 -36.89 28.90
CA PRO A 51 5.35 -36.39 28.99
C PRO A 51 5.10 -35.79 30.38
N GLY A 52 4.62 -34.58 30.48
CA GLY A 52 4.33 -33.90 31.73
C GLY A 52 4.99 -32.53 31.86
N THR A 53 5.57 -32.25 33.01
CA THR A 53 6.01 -30.94 33.43
C THR A 53 7.37 -30.52 32.88
N LEU A 54 7.50 -29.24 32.61
CA LEU A 54 8.75 -28.53 32.44
C LEU A 54 9.59 -28.74 33.72
N LYS A 55 10.84 -29.15 33.58
CA LYS A 55 11.75 -29.39 34.72
C LYS A 55 13.11 -28.73 34.50
N ALA A 56 13.64 -28.17 35.57
CA ALA A 56 15.09 -28.07 35.70
C ALA A 56 15.64 -29.48 35.87
N PHE A 57 16.51 -29.91 34.98
CA PHE A 57 17.09 -31.28 35.04
C PHE A 57 17.95 -31.45 36.28
N ASP A 58 18.02 -32.68 36.80
CA ASP A 58 18.84 -32.98 37.95
C ASP A 58 20.34 -33.08 37.58
N SER A 59 20.61 -33.55 36.37
CA SER A 59 21.97 -33.69 35.86
C SER A 59 22.01 -33.32 34.36
N TRP A 60 22.84 -32.37 34.00
CA TRP A 60 23.10 -32.07 32.60
C TRP A 60 23.76 -33.24 31.86
N GLN A 61 24.54 -34.07 32.57
CA GLN A 61 25.21 -35.23 31.99
C GLN A 61 24.19 -36.27 31.49
N GLU A 62 23.04 -36.40 32.15
CA GLU A 62 21.97 -37.31 31.67
C GLU A 62 21.38 -36.84 30.38
N VAL A 63 21.08 -35.54 30.26
CA VAL A 63 20.60 -34.93 29.02
C VAL A 63 21.66 -35.08 27.92
N ALA A 64 22.91 -34.83 28.21
CA ALA A 64 24.02 -34.97 27.27
C ALA A 64 24.20 -36.44 26.79
N ARG A 65 24.09 -37.41 27.69
CA ARG A 65 24.11 -38.86 27.33
C ARG A 65 22.95 -39.22 26.41
N MET A 66 21.75 -38.72 26.70
CA MET A 66 20.56 -38.90 25.87
C MET A 66 20.74 -38.25 24.47
N ALA A 67 21.23 -37.04 24.41
CA ALA A 67 21.55 -36.36 23.15
C ALA A 67 22.58 -37.15 22.32
N ARG A 68 23.60 -37.69 22.96
CA ARG A 68 24.60 -38.57 22.33
C ARG A 68 23.96 -39.85 21.78
N GLN A 69 23.08 -40.48 22.53
CA GLN A 69 22.39 -41.71 22.13
C GLN A 69 21.49 -41.46 20.91
N ILE A 70 20.64 -40.44 20.97
CA ILE A 70 19.75 -40.02 19.88
C ILE A 70 20.54 -39.80 18.60
N SER A 71 21.70 -39.13 18.70
CA SER A 71 22.58 -38.90 17.55
C SER A 71 23.18 -40.20 17.00
N ARG A 72 23.48 -41.18 17.85
CA ARG A 72 23.96 -42.52 17.43
C ARG A 72 22.84 -43.32 16.74
N GLU A 73 21.60 -43.08 17.12
CA GLU A 73 20.41 -43.67 16.49
C GLU A 73 20.05 -43.01 15.14
N GLY A 74 20.84 -42.08 14.67
CA GLY A 74 20.62 -41.43 13.40
C GLY A 74 19.54 -40.32 13.40
N LYS A 75 19.12 -39.86 14.59
CA LYS A 75 18.11 -38.81 14.73
C LYS A 75 18.74 -37.41 14.70
N ASN A 76 18.02 -36.44 14.09
CA ASN A 76 18.47 -35.06 14.01
C ASN A 76 18.29 -34.38 15.37
N MET A 77 19.32 -33.72 15.86
CA MET A 77 19.24 -32.79 16.96
C MET A 77 19.49 -31.37 16.42
N TYR A 78 18.51 -30.51 16.60
CA TYR A 78 18.60 -29.11 16.23
C TYR A 78 19.17 -28.29 17.38
N ARG A 79 20.05 -27.34 17.06
CA ARG A 79 20.64 -26.41 18.00
C ARG A 79 20.22 -25.01 17.57
N SER A 80 19.58 -24.27 18.44
CA SER A 80 19.15 -22.91 18.15
C SER A 80 19.53 -21.95 19.26
N VAL A 81 19.56 -20.67 18.88
CA VAL A 81 19.77 -19.54 19.77
C VAL A 81 18.70 -18.52 19.50
N ILE A 82 18.03 -18.06 20.54
CA ILE A 82 17.10 -16.92 20.55
C ILE A 82 17.76 -15.84 21.36
N SER A 83 17.99 -14.66 20.78
CA SER A 83 18.66 -13.55 21.45
C SER A 83 17.96 -12.24 21.18
N PHE A 84 17.94 -11.37 22.17
CA PHE A 84 17.50 -9.98 22.10
C PHE A 84 18.64 -9.04 22.43
N GLN A 85 18.51 -7.76 22.05
CA GLN A 85 19.29 -6.71 22.67
C GLN A 85 18.82 -6.52 24.12
N THR A 86 19.72 -6.07 24.99
CA THR A 86 19.40 -5.90 26.41
C THR A 86 18.20 -5.00 26.64
N GLU A 87 18.13 -3.88 25.95
CA GLU A 87 17.02 -2.94 26.05
C GLU A 87 15.69 -3.60 25.63
N THR A 88 15.73 -4.37 24.53
CA THR A 88 14.55 -5.11 24.05
C THR A 88 14.12 -6.19 25.02
N ALA A 89 15.07 -6.93 25.61
CA ALA A 89 14.77 -7.94 26.63
C ALA A 89 14.10 -7.32 27.86
N LEU A 90 14.61 -6.16 28.32
CA LEU A 90 14.02 -5.41 29.43
C LEU A 90 12.61 -4.92 29.13
N GLU A 91 12.38 -4.35 27.92
CA GLU A 91 11.04 -3.93 27.48
C GLU A 91 10.04 -5.10 27.45
N LEU A 92 10.49 -6.30 27.11
CA LEU A 92 9.68 -7.52 27.10
C LEU A 92 9.51 -8.16 28.47
N GLY A 93 10.13 -7.62 29.51
CA GLY A 93 10.13 -8.21 30.85
C GLY A 93 10.95 -9.49 30.96
N LEU A 94 11.90 -9.72 30.06
CA LEU A 94 12.77 -10.90 30.06
C LEU A 94 14.01 -10.65 30.90
N THR A 95 13.82 -10.54 32.21
CA THR A 95 14.86 -10.08 33.16
C THR A 95 15.56 -11.22 33.86
N ASP A 96 14.88 -12.31 34.13
CA ASP A 96 15.38 -13.43 34.89
C ASP A 96 15.18 -14.80 34.21
N PHE A 97 15.64 -15.83 34.88
CA PHE A 97 15.52 -17.21 34.40
C PHE A 97 14.07 -17.64 34.15
N THR A 98 13.15 -17.25 35.03
CA THR A 98 11.74 -17.66 34.96
C THR A 98 11.03 -17.03 33.75
N ASP A 99 11.34 -15.76 33.46
CA ASP A 99 10.82 -15.05 32.28
C ASP A 99 11.21 -15.75 30.99
N TRP A 100 12.51 -16.10 30.85
CA TRP A 100 13.02 -16.81 29.69
C TRP A 100 12.49 -18.26 29.60
N GLN A 101 12.20 -18.88 30.72
CA GLN A 101 11.55 -20.18 30.77
C GLN A 101 10.12 -20.09 30.22
N HIS A 102 9.33 -19.14 30.69
CA HIS A 102 7.98 -18.89 30.19
C HIS A 102 7.99 -18.50 28.70
N TYR A 103 8.94 -17.67 28.30
CA TYR A 103 9.08 -17.28 26.91
C TYR A 103 9.27 -18.50 25.98
N ILE A 104 10.22 -19.38 26.26
CA ILE A 104 10.42 -20.54 25.40
C ILE A 104 9.26 -21.53 25.46
N GLU A 105 8.60 -21.66 26.59
CA GLU A 105 7.43 -22.53 26.73
C GLU A 105 6.30 -22.11 25.81
N GLN A 106 6.06 -20.81 25.68
CA GLN A 106 5.07 -20.24 24.77
C GLN A 106 5.46 -20.43 23.29
N HIS A 107 6.74 -20.40 22.97
CA HIS A 107 7.22 -20.35 21.59
C HIS A 107 7.81 -21.68 21.06
N ILE A 108 8.01 -22.68 21.91
CA ILE A 108 8.63 -23.95 21.50
C ILE A 108 7.81 -24.69 20.42
N ALA A 109 6.49 -24.51 20.41
CA ALA A 109 5.62 -25.07 19.40
C ALA A 109 5.94 -24.53 17.99
N THR A 110 6.37 -23.29 17.88
CA THR A 110 6.80 -22.69 16.61
C THR A 110 8.05 -23.40 16.07
N LEU A 111 9.04 -23.67 16.93
CA LEU A 111 10.25 -24.41 16.55
C LEU A 111 9.89 -25.83 16.09
N SER A 112 8.98 -26.47 16.83
CA SER A 112 8.49 -27.83 16.54
C SER A 112 7.81 -27.89 15.16
N THR A 113 6.78 -27.09 14.97
CA THR A 113 5.94 -27.09 13.76
C THR A 113 6.76 -26.77 12.50
N GLN A 114 7.62 -25.76 12.55
CA GLN A 114 8.44 -25.37 11.39
C GLN A 114 9.48 -26.43 11.01
N ASN A 115 9.93 -27.24 11.98
CA ASN A 115 10.81 -28.38 11.74
C ASN A 115 10.04 -29.70 11.51
N GLN A 116 8.72 -29.65 11.33
CA GLN A 116 7.84 -30.81 11.09
C GLN A 116 7.85 -31.85 12.23
N ILE A 117 8.17 -31.44 13.44
CA ILE A 117 8.12 -32.28 14.64
C ILE A 117 6.72 -32.11 15.24
N LYS A 118 6.03 -33.23 15.48
CA LYS A 118 4.77 -33.21 16.22
C LYS A 118 5.04 -32.82 17.67
N ILE A 119 4.20 -31.97 18.26
CA ILE A 119 4.43 -31.42 19.61
C ILE A 119 4.51 -32.52 20.68
N GLU A 120 3.76 -33.61 20.53
CA GLU A 120 3.79 -34.78 21.41
C GLU A 120 5.09 -35.55 21.30
N ASN A 121 5.82 -35.41 20.21
CA ASN A 121 7.11 -36.07 19.97
C ASN A 121 8.30 -35.14 20.27
N LEU A 122 8.03 -33.88 20.55
CA LEU A 122 9.09 -32.91 20.80
C LEU A 122 9.75 -33.15 22.17
N TRP A 123 11.06 -33.41 22.14
CA TRP A 123 11.92 -33.31 23.29
C TRP A 123 12.87 -32.14 23.14
N TRP A 124 13.07 -31.40 24.20
CA TRP A 124 13.91 -30.21 24.17
C TRP A 124 14.56 -29.91 25.52
N ALA A 125 15.71 -29.25 25.46
CA ALA A 125 16.38 -28.67 26.60
C ALA A 125 16.90 -27.28 26.25
N ALA A 126 16.91 -26.39 27.23
CA ALA A 126 17.36 -25.01 27.05
C ALA A 126 18.22 -24.53 28.23
N ALA A 127 19.03 -23.52 27.98
CA ALA A 127 19.80 -22.82 28.99
C ALA A 127 19.81 -21.31 28.69
N PHE A 128 19.45 -20.51 29.68
CA PHE A 128 19.52 -19.06 29.59
C PHE A 128 20.92 -18.57 29.91
N HIS A 129 21.43 -17.67 29.07
CA HIS A 129 22.72 -16.99 29.24
C HIS A 129 22.50 -15.50 29.36
N ASN A 130 22.86 -14.95 30.52
CA ASN A 130 22.76 -13.53 30.77
C ASN A 130 24.10 -12.85 30.41
N GLU A 131 24.31 -12.60 29.13
CA GLU A 131 25.46 -11.82 28.66
C GLU A 131 25.06 -10.34 28.53
N ARG A 132 25.99 -9.46 28.92
CA ARG A 132 25.73 -8.03 29.14
C ARG A 132 24.99 -7.33 28.01
N ASP A 133 25.36 -7.58 26.75
CA ASP A 133 24.81 -6.83 25.62
C ASP A 133 23.74 -7.60 24.84
N HIS A 134 23.60 -8.89 25.09
CA HIS A 134 22.70 -9.76 24.35
C HIS A 134 22.34 -11.01 25.16
N PRO A 135 21.42 -10.89 26.09
CA PRO A 135 20.87 -12.03 26.78
C PRO A 135 20.25 -12.98 25.74
N HIS A 136 20.49 -14.28 25.91
CA HIS A 136 20.08 -15.26 24.93
C HIS A 136 19.78 -16.62 25.54
N LEU A 137 18.92 -17.35 24.84
CA LEU A 137 18.53 -18.70 25.17
C LEU A 137 19.12 -19.67 24.15
N HIS A 138 19.93 -20.63 24.60
CA HIS A 138 20.25 -21.81 23.81
C HIS A 138 19.13 -22.82 23.93
N VAL A 139 18.69 -23.37 22.82
CA VAL A 139 17.67 -24.40 22.78
C VAL A 139 18.17 -25.57 21.92
N VAL A 140 18.10 -26.77 22.44
CA VAL A 140 18.33 -27.99 21.69
C VAL A 140 17.04 -28.79 21.68
N PHE A 141 16.68 -29.34 20.53
CA PHE A 141 15.43 -30.07 20.40
C PHE A 141 15.50 -31.15 19.32
N TRP A 142 14.67 -32.17 19.42
CA TRP A 142 14.60 -33.28 18.48
C TRP A 142 13.25 -34.01 18.56
N ASP A 143 12.97 -34.82 17.57
CA ASP A 143 11.83 -35.74 17.54
C ASP A 143 12.18 -37.06 18.21
N LYS A 144 11.53 -37.40 19.34
CA LYS A 144 11.75 -38.67 20.04
C LYS A 144 11.35 -39.90 19.20
N SER A 145 10.34 -39.73 18.32
CA SER A 145 9.73 -40.84 17.54
C SER A 145 10.35 -41.01 16.15
N GLN A 146 11.27 -40.12 15.76
CA GLN A 146 11.94 -40.14 14.46
C GLN A 146 10.97 -40.25 13.28
N THR A 147 9.89 -39.48 13.32
CA THR A 147 8.95 -39.41 12.20
C THR A 147 9.56 -38.70 10.99
N ILE A 148 10.62 -37.92 11.22
CA ILE A 148 11.36 -37.19 10.18
C ILE A 148 12.47 -38.10 9.65
N THR A 149 12.28 -38.62 8.45
CA THR A 149 13.26 -39.50 7.77
C THR A 149 14.28 -38.73 6.94
N LYS A 150 14.06 -37.44 6.69
CA LYS A 150 14.94 -36.60 5.85
C LYS A 150 15.96 -35.87 6.71
N ASN A 151 17.23 -36.23 6.58
CA ASN A 151 18.37 -35.55 7.22
C ASN A 151 18.70 -34.19 6.53
N PHE A 152 17.68 -33.44 6.24
CA PHE A 152 17.80 -32.15 5.56
C PHE A 152 16.88 -31.10 6.21
N THR A 153 17.45 -29.95 6.55
CA THR A 153 16.69 -28.78 6.98
C THR A 153 16.71 -27.76 5.87
N HIS A 154 15.54 -27.38 5.38
CA HIS A 154 15.45 -26.35 4.35
C HIS A 154 16.06 -25.03 4.88
N PRO A 155 16.94 -24.35 4.12
CA PRO A 155 17.65 -23.15 4.57
C PRO A 155 16.72 -22.02 5.06
N GLU A 156 15.50 -21.96 4.54
CA GLU A 156 14.49 -20.96 4.93
C GLU A 156 13.81 -21.22 6.29
N ILE A 157 13.93 -22.41 6.86
CA ILE A 157 13.26 -22.74 8.13
C ILE A 157 13.68 -21.77 9.25
N PRO A 158 14.97 -21.49 9.49
CA PRO A 158 15.38 -20.57 10.52
C PRO A 158 14.78 -19.15 10.31
N ASN A 159 14.68 -18.71 9.08
CA ASN A 159 14.09 -17.40 8.75
C ASN A 159 12.57 -17.38 9.00
N ARG A 160 11.86 -18.46 8.67
CA ARG A 160 10.42 -18.60 8.98
C ARG A 160 10.16 -18.59 10.48
N ILE A 161 10.95 -19.36 11.24
CA ILE A 161 10.87 -19.37 12.71
C ILE A 161 11.11 -17.97 13.25
N ARG A 162 12.18 -17.31 12.81
CA ARG A 162 12.49 -15.94 13.23
C ARG A 162 11.33 -14.97 12.96
N LYS A 163 10.76 -15.00 11.77
CA LYS A 163 9.62 -14.15 11.40
C LYS A 163 8.39 -14.42 12.29
N GLN A 164 8.12 -15.68 12.58
CA GLN A 164 6.99 -16.04 13.45
C GLN A 164 7.25 -15.60 14.89
N LEU A 165 8.46 -15.83 15.43
CA LEU A 165 8.84 -15.35 16.77
C LEU A 165 8.71 -13.85 16.89
N ILE A 166 9.16 -13.07 15.86
CA ILE A 166 8.98 -11.61 15.84
C ILE A 166 7.48 -11.25 15.87
N LYS A 167 6.67 -11.89 15.06
CA LYS A 167 5.23 -11.64 14.99
C LYS A 167 4.53 -11.88 16.32
N ASP A 168 4.88 -12.98 16.99
CA ASP A 168 4.26 -13.36 18.26
C ASP A 168 4.77 -12.49 19.42
N THR A 169 6.10 -12.29 19.51
CA THR A 169 6.74 -11.52 20.58
C THR A 169 6.35 -10.02 20.52
N PHE A 170 6.27 -9.44 19.32
CA PHE A 170 5.99 -8.03 19.12
C PHE A 170 4.57 -7.76 18.62
N ALA A 171 3.62 -8.67 18.88
CA ALA A 171 2.25 -8.56 18.38
C ALA A 171 1.58 -7.22 18.74
N TYR A 172 1.82 -6.70 19.94
CA TYR A 172 1.31 -5.40 20.38
C TYR A 172 1.90 -4.25 19.55
N LYS A 173 3.24 -4.17 19.43
CA LYS A 173 3.91 -3.13 18.62
C LYS A 173 3.48 -3.20 17.15
N ILE A 174 3.33 -4.41 16.61
CA ILE A 174 2.85 -4.59 15.22
C ILE A 174 1.42 -4.06 15.06
N LYS A 175 0.54 -4.31 16.02
CA LYS A 175 -0.83 -3.79 16.01
C LYS A 175 -0.85 -2.28 16.09
N GLU A 176 -0.10 -1.69 17.02
CA GLU A 176 0.02 -0.24 17.22
C GLU A 176 0.53 0.47 15.95
N PHE A 177 1.70 0.10 15.44
CA PHE A 177 2.27 0.72 14.25
C PHE A 177 1.45 0.46 12.98
N SER A 178 0.74 -0.68 12.90
CA SER A 178 -0.19 -0.94 11.81
C SER A 178 -1.40 0.00 11.88
N ALA A 179 -1.91 0.29 13.07
CA ALA A 179 -3.01 1.24 13.25
C ALA A 179 -2.57 2.67 12.87
N LEU A 180 -1.41 3.13 13.36
CA LEU A 180 -0.84 4.44 13.01
C LEU A 180 -0.61 4.57 11.49
N ARG A 181 -0.05 3.54 10.86
CA ARG A 181 0.12 3.49 9.41
C ARG A 181 -1.22 3.63 8.67
N ASP A 182 -2.25 2.91 9.09
CA ASP A 182 -3.55 2.88 8.42
C ASP A 182 -4.32 4.20 8.65
N GLU A 183 -4.15 4.82 9.82
CA GLU A 183 -4.66 6.15 10.12
C GLU A 183 -4.01 7.21 9.23
N ALA A 184 -2.68 7.27 9.19
CA ALA A 184 -1.93 8.19 8.34
C ALA A 184 -2.27 8.00 6.87
N LYS A 185 -2.36 6.74 6.40
CA LYS A 185 -2.80 6.41 5.04
C LYS A 185 -4.20 6.93 4.72
N SER A 186 -5.14 6.79 5.65
CA SER A 186 -6.49 7.32 5.52
C SER A 186 -6.48 8.85 5.49
N GLY A 187 -5.67 9.47 6.35
CA GLY A 187 -5.46 10.91 6.40
C GLY A 187 -4.93 11.47 5.07
N ILE A 188 -3.89 10.86 4.50
CA ILE A 188 -3.35 11.24 3.18
C ILE A 188 -4.45 11.19 2.12
N THR A 189 -5.25 10.13 2.10
CA THR A 189 -6.33 10.00 1.12
C THR A 189 -7.37 11.10 1.30
N LYS A 190 -7.88 11.30 2.52
CA LYS A 190 -8.89 12.32 2.82
C LYS A 190 -8.41 13.74 2.52
N GLU A 191 -7.18 14.07 2.89
CA GLU A 191 -6.63 15.40 2.65
C GLU A 191 -6.37 15.65 1.16
N THR A 192 -5.86 14.64 0.45
CA THR A 192 -5.72 14.72 -1.01
C THR A 192 -7.09 14.86 -1.68
N ASP A 193 -8.10 14.12 -1.25
CA ASP A 193 -9.48 14.26 -1.74
C ASP A 193 -9.99 15.68 -1.51
N ARG A 194 -9.83 16.24 -0.30
CA ARG A 194 -10.25 17.61 0.03
C ARG A 194 -9.65 18.64 -0.93
N ILE A 195 -8.34 18.52 -1.21
CA ILE A 195 -7.66 19.46 -2.12
C ILE A 195 -8.21 19.38 -3.55
N VAL A 196 -8.50 18.18 -4.05
CA VAL A 196 -8.97 17.98 -5.43
C VAL A 196 -10.48 18.11 -5.58
N ASP A 197 -11.28 17.84 -4.55
CA ASP A 197 -12.75 17.90 -4.60
C ASP A 197 -13.25 19.32 -4.80
N ASP A 198 -12.61 20.32 -4.21
CA ASP A 198 -12.90 21.74 -4.43
C ASP A 198 -12.73 22.10 -5.92
N PHE A 199 -11.68 21.62 -6.55
CA PHE A 199 -11.45 21.80 -7.97
C PHE A 199 -12.46 21.02 -8.84
N GLU A 200 -12.77 19.78 -8.49
CA GLU A 200 -13.79 18.99 -9.19
C GLU A 200 -15.19 19.60 -9.07
N ALA A 201 -15.55 20.14 -7.90
CA ALA A 201 -16.79 20.87 -7.69
C ALA A 201 -16.88 22.10 -8.59
N TYR A 202 -15.77 22.85 -8.69
CA TYR A 202 -15.67 23.98 -9.63
C TYR A 202 -15.88 23.53 -11.09
N LEU A 203 -15.19 22.48 -11.53
CA LEU A 203 -15.33 21.95 -12.88
C LEU A 203 -16.79 21.61 -13.22
N LYS A 204 -17.50 20.95 -12.30
CA LYS A 204 -18.91 20.52 -12.49
C LYS A 204 -19.89 21.68 -12.65
N GLN A 205 -19.54 22.87 -12.16
CA GLN A 205 -20.37 24.09 -12.30
C GLN A 205 -20.14 24.81 -13.63
N LEU A 206 -19.10 24.48 -14.37
CA LEU A 206 -18.80 25.06 -15.66
C LEU A 206 -19.74 24.52 -16.75
N ASN A 207 -20.41 25.43 -17.46
CA ASN A 207 -21.06 25.04 -18.70
C ASN A 207 -20.02 24.73 -19.81
N PRO A 208 -20.38 24.04 -20.89
CA PRO A 208 -19.43 23.65 -21.94
C PRO A 208 -18.67 24.81 -22.58
N LYS A 209 -19.31 25.97 -22.73
CA LYS A 209 -18.67 27.19 -23.29
C LYS A 209 -17.65 27.77 -22.31
N ALA A 210 -17.99 27.86 -21.02
CA ALA A 210 -17.10 28.38 -19.99
C ALA A 210 -15.90 27.44 -19.80
N PHE A 211 -16.10 26.13 -19.78
CA PHE A 211 -15.01 25.17 -19.71
C PHE A 211 -14.01 25.33 -20.86
N ARG A 212 -14.51 25.46 -22.11
CA ARG A 212 -13.66 25.68 -23.27
C ARG A 212 -12.95 27.04 -23.26
N ALA A 213 -13.60 28.09 -22.77
CA ALA A 213 -12.98 29.41 -22.64
C ALA A 213 -11.80 29.34 -21.65
N ILE A 214 -11.98 28.65 -20.52
CA ILE A 214 -10.92 28.43 -19.53
C ILE A 214 -9.80 27.57 -20.12
N GLN A 215 -10.11 26.46 -20.79
CA GLN A 215 -9.13 25.61 -21.43
C GLN A 215 -8.27 26.39 -22.43
N ARG A 216 -8.87 27.17 -23.34
CA ARG A 216 -8.15 28.03 -24.32
C ARG A 216 -7.25 29.03 -23.63
N ARG A 217 -7.67 29.56 -22.50
CA ARG A 217 -6.88 30.54 -21.73
C ARG A 217 -5.60 29.89 -21.22
N PHE A 218 -5.70 28.69 -20.63
CA PHE A 218 -4.53 27.93 -20.21
C PHE A 218 -3.65 27.44 -21.36
N GLU A 219 -4.18 27.35 -22.59
CA GLU A 219 -3.41 26.96 -23.78
C GLU A 219 -2.59 28.12 -24.36
N HIS A 220 -3.00 29.37 -24.16
CA HIS A 220 -2.46 30.54 -24.87
C HIS A 220 -1.82 31.60 -23.98
N GLU A 221 -2.00 31.57 -22.68
CA GLU A 221 -1.52 32.61 -21.77
C GLU A 221 -0.36 32.11 -20.89
N ASN A 222 0.63 32.99 -20.63
CA ASN A 222 1.70 32.74 -19.66
C ASN A 222 1.16 32.78 -18.22
N GLU A 223 1.85 32.12 -17.28
CA GLU A 223 1.43 31.89 -15.87
C GLU A 223 0.89 33.11 -15.15
N ASP A 224 1.43 34.30 -15.39
CA ASP A 224 1.01 35.55 -14.71
C ASP A 224 -0.40 36.05 -15.09
N SER A 225 -0.92 35.69 -16.26
CA SER A 225 -2.27 36.07 -16.68
C SER A 225 -3.36 35.11 -16.20
N LEU A 226 -2.99 33.90 -15.80
CA LEU A 226 -3.88 32.86 -15.30
C LEU A 226 -4.51 33.21 -13.93
N LEU A 227 -3.90 34.12 -13.17
CA LEU A 227 -4.40 34.61 -11.88
C LEU A 227 -5.67 35.46 -12.00
N ARG A 228 -6.09 35.86 -13.24
CA ARG A 228 -7.32 36.61 -13.49
C ARG A 228 -8.46 35.70 -13.94
N PHE A 229 -8.90 34.80 -13.07
CA PHE A 229 -10.17 34.11 -13.29
C PHE A 229 -11.33 35.13 -13.36
N PRO A 230 -12.35 34.91 -14.23
CA PRO A 230 -13.57 35.66 -14.13
C PRO A 230 -14.08 35.63 -12.70
N LYS A 231 -14.59 36.79 -12.21
CA LYS A 231 -15.15 36.92 -10.86
C LYS A 231 -16.36 36.02 -10.63
N HIS A 232 -16.15 34.71 -10.61
CA HIS A 232 -17.10 33.74 -10.09
C HIS A 232 -16.67 33.39 -8.68
N HIS A 233 -17.50 33.65 -7.71
CA HIS A 233 -17.30 33.61 -6.26
C HIS A 233 -16.84 32.28 -5.66
N LEU A 234 -16.43 31.28 -6.47
CA LEU A 234 -16.14 29.93 -6.04
C LEU A 234 -14.65 29.57 -5.92
N ILE A 235 -13.74 30.42 -6.41
CA ILE A 235 -12.29 30.20 -6.25
C ILE A 235 -11.69 31.42 -5.56
N GLU A 236 -11.91 31.51 -4.26
CA GLU A 236 -11.21 32.50 -3.42
C GLU A 236 -9.81 31.98 -3.00
N SER A 237 -9.64 30.68 -2.93
CA SER A 237 -8.37 30.07 -2.53
C SER A 237 -7.32 30.13 -3.64
N SER A 238 -6.20 30.78 -3.35
CA SER A 238 -5.01 30.79 -4.23
C SER A 238 -4.50 29.37 -4.54
N SER A 239 -4.64 28.46 -3.61
CA SER A 239 -4.24 27.06 -3.74
C SER A 239 -5.04 26.30 -4.82
N VAL A 240 -6.36 26.53 -4.91
CA VAL A 240 -7.20 25.91 -5.96
C VAL A 240 -6.87 26.46 -7.34
N LYS A 241 -6.54 27.76 -7.45
CA LYS A 241 -6.11 28.36 -8.72
C LYS A 241 -4.79 27.77 -9.20
N HIS A 242 -3.83 27.63 -8.29
CA HIS A 242 -2.54 27.03 -8.61
C HIS A 242 -2.69 25.56 -9.03
N LEU A 243 -3.46 24.78 -8.28
CA LEU A 243 -3.78 23.39 -8.63
C LEU A 243 -4.45 23.29 -10.01
N ALA A 244 -5.41 24.19 -10.31
CA ALA A 244 -6.08 24.22 -11.60
C ALA A 244 -5.08 24.46 -12.75
N SER A 245 -4.19 25.46 -12.60
CA SER A 245 -3.14 25.74 -13.57
C SER A 245 -2.27 24.52 -13.85
N ARG A 246 -1.76 23.90 -12.79
CA ARG A 246 -0.89 22.71 -12.91
C ARG A 246 -1.62 21.50 -13.51
N LEU A 247 -2.91 21.32 -13.22
CA LEU A 247 -3.70 20.23 -13.81
C LEU A 247 -3.97 20.44 -15.31
N PHE A 248 -4.23 21.68 -15.75
CA PHE A 248 -4.37 21.98 -17.18
C PHE A 248 -3.04 21.83 -17.92
N GLU A 249 -1.93 22.22 -17.33
CA GLU A 249 -0.58 22.00 -17.87
C GLU A 249 -0.29 20.50 -17.99
N LEU A 250 -0.48 19.76 -16.90
CA LEU A 250 -0.26 18.30 -16.86
C LEU A 250 -1.12 17.56 -17.90
N ARG A 251 -2.33 18.07 -18.20
CA ARG A 251 -3.21 17.52 -19.24
C ARG A 251 -2.54 17.49 -20.62
N ARG A 252 -1.66 18.44 -20.93
CA ARG A 252 -0.92 18.50 -22.22
C ARG A 252 0.11 17.38 -22.34
N HIS A 253 0.71 16.97 -21.21
CA HIS A 253 1.73 15.92 -21.15
C HIS A 253 1.15 14.51 -21.02
N LEU A 254 -0.19 14.40 -20.91
CA LEU A 254 -0.84 13.08 -20.85
C LEU A 254 -0.91 12.43 -22.22
N PRO A 255 -0.71 11.11 -22.31
CA PRO A 255 -0.90 10.38 -23.54
C PRO A 255 -2.36 10.50 -24.03
N PRO A 256 -2.59 10.63 -25.34
CA PRO A 256 -3.94 10.84 -25.91
C PRO A 256 -4.86 9.63 -25.70
N THR A 257 -4.28 8.46 -25.54
CA THR A 257 -4.99 7.19 -25.37
C THR A 257 -4.32 6.34 -24.27
N GLY A 258 -5.08 5.41 -23.67
CA GLY A 258 -4.57 4.48 -22.67
C GLY A 258 -5.18 4.67 -21.28
N ARG A 259 -4.81 3.77 -20.38
CA ARG A 259 -5.27 3.80 -18.98
C ARG A 259 -4.40 4.77 -18.19
N LEU A 260 -5.02 5.81 -17.66
CA LEU A 260 -4.36 6.76 -16.74
C LEU A 260 -4.18 6.12 -15.36
N ALA A 261 -3.05 5.44 -15.18
CA ALA A 261 -2.59 4.94 -13.88
C ALA A 261 -1.10 5.23 -13.77
N TYR A 262 -0.63 5.76 -12.66
CA TYR A 262 0.74 6.25 -12.48
C TYR A 262 1.80 5.26 -12.97
N GLN A 263 1.63 3.97 -12.68
CA GLN A 263 2.58 2.94 -13.09
C GLN A 263 2.74 2.78 -14.61
N LEU A 264 1.68 3.07 -15.36
CA LEU A 264 1.60 2.83 -16.81
C LEU A 264 1.98 4.06 -17.64
N LEU A 265 2.24 5.19 -17.00
CA LEU A 265 2.59 6.43 -17.68
C LEU A 265 4.05 6.44 -18.15
N PRO A 266 4.34 7.18 -19.23
CA PRO A 266 5.71 7.49 -19.64
C PRO A 266 6.50 8.19 -18.53
N GLN A 267 7.82 8.07 -18.54
CA GLN A 267 8.67 8.66 -17.50
C GLN A 267 8.56 10.19 -17.43
N GLU A 268 8.51 10.85 -18.57
CA GLU A 268 8.32 12.30 -18.66
C GLU A 268 7.02 12.75 -17.98
N THR A 269 5.91 12.08 -18.28
CA THR A 269 4.62 12.38 -17.63
C THR A 269 4.67 12.14 -16.11
N LYS A 270 5.39 11.09 -15.65
CA LYS A 270 5.58 10.84 -14.23
C LYS A 270 6.30 12.00 -13.55
N MET A 271 7.36 12.53 -14.17
CA MET A 271 8.12 13.64 -13.61
C MET A 271 7.22 14.86 -13.32
N HIS A 272 6.36 15.26 -14.26
CA HIS A 272 5.41 16.35 -14.04
C HIS A 272 4.40 16.08 -12.93
N ILE A 273 3.95 14.83 -12.80
CA ILE A 273 3.06 14.44 -11.70
C ILE A 273 3.79 14.47 -10.36
N ASP A 274 5.03 13.99 -10.32
CA ASP A 274 5.85 13.98 -9.13
C ASP A 274 6.17 15.42 -8.68
N GLU A 275 6.46 16.33 -9.62
CA GLU A 275 6.62 17.75 -9.35
C GLU A 275 5.38 18.34 -8.69
N LEU A 276 4.19 18.08 -9.24
CA LEU A 276 2.93 18.54 -8.65
C LEU A 276 2.69 17.94 -7.26
N VAL A 277 3.00 16.68 -7.05
CA VAL A 277 2.89 16.04 -5.72
C VAL A 277 3.84 16.72 -4.74
N GLN A 278 5.08 17.02 -5.13
CA GLN A 278 6.05 17.73 -4.28
C GLN A 278 5.61 19.17 -3.98
N GLU A 279 4.99 19.87 -4.93
CA GLU A 279 4.39 21.19 -4.70
C GLU A 279 3.28 21.10 -3.66
N LEU A 280 2.35 20.16 -3.79
CA LEU A 280 1.27 19.94 -2.82
C LEU A 280 1.80 19.65 -1.41
N LEU A 281 2.88 18.88 -1.30
CA LEU A 281 3.51 18.57 0.00
C LEU A 281 4.18 19.81 0.60
N ARG A 282 4.77 20.68 -0.21
CA ARG A 282 5.36 21.95 0.25
C ARG A 282 4.31 22.95 0.73
N ASP A 283 3.20 23.03 0.00
CA ASP A 283 2.13 24.01 0.24
C ASP A 283 1.18 23.56 1.35
N ASN A 284 1.07 22.26 1.61
CA ASN A 284 0.22 21.70 2.65
C ASN A 284 1.03 20.95 3.71
N ARG A 285 1.37 21.68 4.77
CA ARG A 285 2.16 21.16 5.89
C ARG A 285 1.49 19.92 6.54
N TYR A 286 0.18 19.94 6.71
CA TYR A 286 -0.55 18.84 7.31
C TYR A 286 -0.45 17.56 6.47
N LEU A 287 -0.56 17.68 5.15
CA LEU A 287 -0.37 16.55 4.24
C LEU A 287 1.06 15.99 4.32
N ALA A 288 2.06 16.86 4.41
CA ALA A 288 3.46 16.46 4.57
C ALA A 288 3.70 15.73 5.91
N GLU A 289 3.07 16.18 7.00
CA GLU A 289 3.10 15.50 8.30
C GLU A 289 2.48 14.10 8.22
N LEU A 290 1.31 13.95 7.59
CA LEU A 290 0.67 12.64 7.37
C LEU A 290 1.54 11.67 6.55
N VAL A 291 2.25 12.15 5.53
CA VAL A 291 3.19 11.33 4.75
C VAL A 291 4.36 10.90 5.62
N ASN A 292 4.91 11.81 6.43
CA ASN A 292 5.97 11.47 7.38
C ASN A 292 5.51 10.42 8.41
N ASP A 293 4.33 10.59 9.00
CA ASP A 293 3.76 9.64 9.97
C ASP A 293 3.57 8.25 9.36
N TYR A 294 3.08 8.20 8.12
CA TYR A 294 2.96 6.96 7.36
C TYR A 294 4.33 6.28 7.19
N VAL A 295 5.34 7.02 6.78
CA VAL A 295 6.71 6.52 6.58
C VAL A 295 7.30 6.04 7.91
N GLN A 296 7.16 6.81 8.99
CA GLN A 296 7.68 6.45 10.31
C GLN A 296 7.01 5.18 10.83
N ALA A 297 5.69 5.07 10.77
CA ALA A 297 4.98 3.85 11.21
C ALA A 297 5.45 2.61 10.44
N LYS A 298 5.70 2.72 9.14
CA LYS A 298 6.26 1.63 8.33
C LYS A 298 7.71 1.31 8.66
N LEU A 299 8.51 2.31 8.98
CA LEU A 299 9.90 2.12 9.41
C LEU A 299 9.96 1.41 10.76
N GLU A 300 9.11 1.76 11.72
CA GLU A 300 9.04 1.06 13.01
C GLU A 300 8.70 -0.43 12.82
N LEU A 301 7.73 -0.75 11.95
CA LEU A 301 7.45 -2.13 11.57
C LEU A 301 8.67 -2.83 10.92
N ALA A 302 9.40 -2.13 10.07
CA ALA A 302 10.59 -2.67 9.41
C ALA A 302 11.76 -2.90 10.40
N ARG A 303 11.92 -2.04 11.39
CA ARG A 303 12.96 -2.15 12.44
C ARG A 303 12.83 -3.41 13.27
N LEU A 304 11.64 -3.99 13.42
CA LEU A 304 11.48 -5.29 14.06
C LEU A 304 12.23 -6.40 13.32
N TYR A 305 12.36 -6.28 11.99
CA TYR A 305 12.96 -7.31 11.14
C TYR A 305 14.40 -7.01 10.74
N THR A 306 14.80 -5.76 10.69
CA THR A 306 16.16 -5.35 10.30
C THR A 306 16.60 -4.09 11.06
N SER A 307 17.89 -4.01 11.36
CA SER A 307 18.54 -2.80 11.88
C SER A 307 19.65 -2.31 10.96
N ASP A 308 19.71 -2.87 9.76
CA ASP A 308 20.64 -2.44 8.72
C ASP A 308 20.26 -1.02 8.26
N PRO A 309 21.11 0.00 8.50
CA PRO A 309 20.79 1.38 8.19
C PRO A 309 20.53 1.60 6.71
N ASP A 310 21.32 0.96 5.84
CA ASP A 310 21.21 1.11 4.38
C ASP A 310 19.88 0.54 3.87
N ARG A 311 19.47 -0.60 4.43
CA ARG A 311 18.15 -1.18 4.14
C ARG A 311 17.01 -0.33 4.63
N LEU A 312 17.11 0.23 5.82
CA LEU A 312 16.07 1.10 6.38
C LEU A 312 15.95 2.39 5.58
N GLU A 313 17.07 2.99 5.15
CA GLU A 313 17.05 4.19 4.32
C GLU A 313 16.44 3.91 2.94
N LYS A 314 16.81 2.80 2.30
CA LYS A 314 16.15 2.36 1.06
C LYS A 314 14.65 2.14 1.24
N GLN A 315 14.24 1.55 2.37
CA GLN A 315 12.83 1.34 2.68
C GLN A 315 12.10 2.66 2.93
N ARG A 316 12.75 3.64 3.58
CA ARG A 316 12.21 5.00 3.77
C ARG A 316 11.83 5.61 2.43
N GLY A 317 12.74 5.63 1.45
CA GLY A 317 12.47 6.12 0.11
C GLY A 317 11.32 5.38 -0.58
N ASN A 318 11.27 4.04 -0.46
CA ASN A 318 10.17 3.25 -1.02
C ASN A 318 8.82 3.56 -0.39
N TYR A 319 8.76 3.78 0.93
CA TYR A 319 7.52 4.10 1.65
C TYR A 319 7.03 5.51 1.32
N GLN A 320 7.94 6.44 1.18
CA GLN A 320 7.63 7.79 0.73
C GLN A 320 7.06 7.76 -0.71
N ALA A 321 7.75 7.10 -1.63
CA ALA A 321 7.27 6.93 -2.99
C ALA A 321 5.90 6.21 -3.06
N GLU A 322 5.62 5.29 -2.14
CA GLU A 322 4.31 4.64 -2.05
C GLU A 322 3.21 5.63 -1.63
N ALA A 323 3.47 6.53 -0.68
CA ALA A 323 2.53 7.57 -0.26
C ALA A 323 2.30 8.58 -1.39
N GLU A 324 3.36 9.09 -2.02
CA GLU A 324 3.31 10.01 -3.15
C GLU A 324 2.55 9.43 -4.34
N LYS A 325 2.76 8.16 -4.65
CA LYS A 325 2.03 7.47 -5.71
C LYS A 325 0.52 7.37 -5.45
N ARG A 326 0.07 7.34 -4.20
CA ARG A 326 -1.37 7.39 -3.86
C ARG A 326 -1.95 8.75 -4.24
N MET A 327 -1.25 9.81 -3.87
CA MET A 327 -1.61 11.18 -4.25
C MET A 327 -1.63 11.33 -5.77
N ALA A 328 -0.59 10.87 -6.45
CA ALA A 328 -0.49 10.86 -7.92
C ALA A 328 -1.68 10.17 -8.58
N ASN A 329 -2.11 9.00 -8.09
CA ASN A 329 -3.27 8.31 -8.63
C ASN A 329 -4.59 9.05 -8.38
N ARG A 330 -4.72 9.79 -7.28
CA ARG A 330 -5.90 10.64 -7.04
C ARG A 330 -5.93 11.84 -7.98
N ILE A 331 -4.79 12.49 -8.19
CA ILE A 331 -4.63 13.56 -9.20
C ILE A 331 -5.00 13.04 -10.60
N LEU A 332 -4.52 11.86 -10.98
CA LEU A 332 -4.89 11.22 -12.25
C LEU A 332 -6.38 10.91 -12.36
N SER A 333 -7.05 10.63 -11.25
CA SER A 333 -8.52 10.48 -11.24
C SER A 333 -9.23 11.79 -11.60
N THR A 334 -8.77 12.90 -11.04
CA THR A 334 -9.30 14.24 -11.36
C THR A 334 -9.04 14.61 -12.82
N LEU A 335 -7.86 14.29 -13.36
CA LEU A 335 -7.57 14.47 -14.77
C LEU A 335 -8.47 13.65 -15.69
N ARG A 336 -8.88 12.44 -15.29
CA ARG A 336 -9.91 11.68 -16.04
C ARG A 336 -11.25 12.41 -16.07
N THR A 337 -11.66 13.00 -14.96
CA THR A 337 -12.87 13.81 -14.89
C THR A 337 -12.77 15.01 -15.83
N MET A 338 -11.65 15.72 -15.85
CA MET A 338 -11.40 16.82 -16.80
C MET A 338 -11.50 16.34 -18.25
N ILE A 339 -10.87 15.24 -18.61
CA ILE A 339 -10.89 14.69 -19.98
C ILE A 339 -12.31 14.28 -20.38
N LYS A 340 -13.10 13.73 -19.45
CA LYS A 340 -14.50 13.41 -19.70
C LYS A 340 -15.31 14.66 -20.00
N MET A 341 -15.15 15.71 -19.18
CA MET A 341 -15.82 17.00 -19.39
C MET A 341 -15.39 17.68 -20.70
N GLU A 342 -14.12 17.58 -21.06
CA GLU A 342 -13.61 18.08 -22.36
C GLU A 342 -14.33 17.42 -23.53
N LYS A 343 -14.48 16.09 -23.51
CA LYS A 343 -15.21 15.34 -24.54
C LYS A 343 -16.69 15.70 -24.59
N GLU A 344 -17.33 15.79 -23.43
CA GLU A 344 -18.74 16.19 -23.31
C GLU A 344 -18.97 17.61 -23.82
N SER A 345 -18.09 18.56 -23.45
CA SER A 345 -18.13 19.94 -23.91
C SER A 345 -17.94 20.05 -25.43
N ALA A 346 -17.00 19.27 -25.98
CA ALA A 346 -16.78 19.22 -27.41
C ALA A 346 -18.00 18.63 -28.18
N ALA A 347 -18.63 17.61 -27.63
CA ALA A 347 -19.84 17.01 -28.22
C ALA A 347 -21.02 18.00 -28.17
N ALA A 348 -21.23 18.67 -27.04
CA ALA A 348 -22.30 19.67 -26.88
C ALA A 348 -22.14 20.87 -27.83
N LEU A 349 -20.91 21.32 -28.02
CA LEU A 349 -20.63 22.44 -28.98
C LEU A 349 -20.87 21.99 -30.43
N ARG A 350 -20.42 20.82 -30.83
CA ARG A 350 -20.70 20.25 -32.16
C ARG A 350 -22.20 20.12 -32.42
N GLN A 351 -22.95 19.75 -31.40
CA GLN A 351 -24.41 19.65 -31.50
C GLN A 351 -25.02 21.03 -31.66
N ALA A 352 -24.56 22.05 -30.92
CA ALA A 352 -25.01 23.44 -31.05
C ALA A 352 -24.70 24.01 -32.44
N ASP A 353 -23.50 23.75 -32.97
CA ASP A 353 -23.11 24.19 -34.32
C ASP A 353 -23.99 23.52 -35.41
N ARG A 354 -24.31 22.21 -35.27
CA ARG A 354 -25.24 21.52 -36.18
C ARG A 354 -26.64 22.12 -36.12
N HIS A 355 -27.12 22.49 -34.94
CA HIS A 355 -28.41 23.11 -34.78
C HIS A 355 -28.45 24.53 -35.38
N LEU A 356 -27.34 25.26 -35.28
CA LEU A 356 -27.22 26.59 -35.91
C LEU A 356 -27.27 26.45 -37.45
N ALA A 357 -26.48 25.52 -38.00
CA ALA A 357 -26.47 25.25 -39.44
C ALA A 357 -27.83 24.81 -39.97
N LEU A 358 -28.57 23.98 -39.22
CA LEU A 358 -29.94 23.57 -39.55
C LEU A 358 -30.92 24.75 -39.47
N ALA A 359 -30.78 25.66 -38.49
CA ALA A 359 -31.59 26.85 -38.39
C ALA A 359 -31.31 27.81 -39.56
N GLU A 360 -30.07 27.99 -39.98
CA GLU A 360 -29.68 28.75 -41.17
C GLU A 360 -30.24 28.12 -42.44
N GLN A 361 -30.19 26.83 -42.59
CA GLN A 361 -30.79 26.11 -43.74
C GLN A 361 -32.30 26.28 -43.78
N LEU A 362 -32.99 26.17 -42.64
CA LEU A 362 -34.44 26.39 -42.53
C LEU A 362 -34.82 27.83 -42.91
N LEU A 363 -33.98 28.82 -42.51
CA LEU A 363 -34.19 30.23 -42.79
C LEU A 363 -34.03 30.50 -44.29
N LEU A 364 -33.04 29.86 -44.94
CA LEU A 364 -32.84 29.92 -46.41
C LEU A 364 -33.99 29.25 -47.17
N GLU A 365 -34.47 28.08 -46.70
CA GLU A 365 -35.62 27.43 -47.30
C GLU A 365 -36.90 28.26 -47.16
N LEU A 366 -37.11 28.92 -46.02
CA LEU A 366 -38.22 29.87 -45.82
C LEU A 366 -38.11 31.10 -46.73
N LEU A 367 -36.93 31.68 -46.88
CA LEU A 367 -36.69 32.80 -47.78
C LEU A 367 -36.97 32.45 -49.24
N THR A 368 -36.48 31.29 -49.72
CA THR A 368 -36.75 30.79 -51.06
C THR A 368 -38.23 30.47 -51.29
N MET A 369 -38.94 29.99 -50.29
CA MET A 369 -40.40 29.84 -50.35
C MET A 369 -41.11 31.19 -50.43
N MET A 370 -40.71 32.16 -49.66
CA MET A 370 -41.27 33.54 -49.72
C MET A 370 -41.03 34.18 -51.06
N GLU A 371 -39.82 34.09 -51.64
CA GLU A 371 -39.48 34.55 -52.95
C GLU A 371 -40.31 33.84 -54.03
N SER A 372 -40.49 32.56 -53.96
CA SER A 372 -41.34 31.81 -54.89
C SER A 372 -42.83 32.17 -54.78
N LEU A 373 -43.29 32.49 -53.57
CA LEU A 373 -44.62 32.99 -53.32
C LEU A 373 -44.76 34.41 -53.86
N ALA A 374 -43.76 35.29 -53.70
CA ALA A 374 -43.79 36.66 -54.25
C ALA A 374 -43.79 36.69 -55.77
N MET A 375 -43.05 35.82 -56.45
CA MET A 375 -43.07 35.65 -57.89
C MET A 375 -44.42 35.08 -58.40
N ARG A 376 -45.07 34.22 -57.63
CA ARG A 376 -46.39 33.66 -57.99
C ARG A 376 -47.56 34.56 -57.71
N THR A 377 -47.43 35.61 -56.86
CA THR A 377 -48.45 36.67 -56.64
C THR A 377 -48.58 37.61 -57.83
N GLN A 378 -47.65 37.54 -58.77
CA GLN A 378 -47.81 38.22 -60.06
C GLN A 378 -48.54 37.39 -61.11
N MET A 379 -48.82 36.13 -60.88
CA MET A 379 -49.60 35.25 -61.76
C MET A 379 -50.68 34.51 -60.92
N ASP A 380 -51.95 34.92 -61.11
CA ASP A 380 -53.22 34.42 -60.69
C ASP A 380 -53.44 33.77 -59.27
N VAL A 381 -54.58 34.25 -58.71
CA VAL A 381 -54.94 34.09 -57.27
C VAL A 381 -55.53 32.73 -56.91
N ASP A 382 -55.86 31.87 -57.87
CA ASP A 382 -56.61 30.59 -57.53
C ASP A 382 -55.81 29.35 -57.30
N ASP A 383 -54.51 29.30 -57.55
CA ASP A 383 -53.71 28.11 -57.34
C ASP A 383 -52.93 28.09 -56.01
N LYS A 384 -53.19 29.03 -55.11
CA LYS A 384 -52.31 29.39 -53.98
C LYS A 384 -52.38 28.47 -52.75
N ILE A 385 -53.34 27.59 -52.60
CA ILE A 385 -53.55 26.82 -51.37
C ILE A 385 -52.83 25.47 -51.44
N SER A 386 -52.51 24.96 -52.60
CA SER A 386 -51.86 23.62 -52.75
C SER A 386 -50.32 23.63 -52.53
N VAL A 387 -49.67 24.78 -52.62
CA VAL A 387 -48.20 24.87 -52.61
C VAL A 387 -47.57 25.05 -51.19
N MET A 388 -48.36 25.37 -50.19
CA MET A 388 -47.87 25.39 -48.79
C MET A 388 -47.57 24.00 -48.21
N GLY A 389 -47.82 22.90 -48.95
CA GLY A 389 -47.44 21.52 -48.61
C GLY A 389 -46.07 21.09 -49.13
N GLY A 390 -45.34 21.96 -49.82
CA GLY A 390 -44.00 21.69 -50.31
C GLY A 390 -43.02 21.35 -49.17
N GLU A 391 -42.35 20.28 -49.37
CA GLU A 391 -41.60 19.55 -48.36
C GLU A 391 -40.42 20.37 -47.78
N LEU A 392 -40.59 20.95 -46.61
CA LEU A 392 -39.47 21.16 -45.70
C LEU A 392 -38.81 19.79 -45.47
N SER A 393 -37.48 19.72 -45.57
CA SER A 393 -36.80 18.42 -45.37
C SER A 393 -37.33 17.76 -44.09
N LYS A 394 -37.68 16.47 -44.15
CA LYS A 394 -38.22 15.72 -43.00
C LYS A 394 -37.36 15.85 -41.75
N GLN A 395 -36.07 16.08 -41.93
CA GLN A 395 -35.09 16.23 -40.89
C GLN A 395 -35.16 17.61 -40.22
N ALA A 396 -35.32 18.66 -40.97
CA ALA A 396 -35.48 20.02 -40.48
C ALA A 396 -36.81 20.22 -39.73
N LYS A 397 -37.89 19.59 -40.21
CA LYS A 397 -39.22 19.52 -39.55
C LYS A 397 -39.12 18.79 -38.21
N LYS A 398 -38.42 17.63 -38.17
CA LYS A 398 -38.27 16.84 -36.97
C LYS A 398 -37.46 17.59 -35.89
N GLU A 399 -36.38 18.25 -36.23
CA GLU A 399 -35.57 19.00 -35.29
C GLU A 399 -36.21 20.30 -34.80
N TRP A 400 -36.94 20.99 -35.66
CA TRP A 400 -37.73 22.14 -35.25
C TRP A 400 -38.82 21.73 -34.24
N LEU A 401 -39.55 20.65 -34.48
CA LEU A 401 -40.55 20.11 -33.57
C LEU A 401 -39.94 19.67 -32.23
N LEU A 402 -38.76 19.05 -32.23
CA LEU A 402 -38.06 18.65 -31.00
C LEU A 402 -37.63 19.85 -30.16
N ARG A 403 -37.22 20.95 -30.79
CA ARG A 403 -36.81 22.18 -30.07
C ARG A 403 -37.95 22.99 -29.49
N HIS A 404 -39.16 22.90 -30.07
CA HIS A 404 -40.31 23.69 -29.66
C HIS A 404 -41.34 22.86 -28.88
N LYS A 405 -41.12 21.57 -28.70
CA LYS A 405 -41.98 20.67 -27.92
C LYS A 405 -42.11 21.11 -26.46
N ASP A 406 -41.03 21.66 -25.88
CA ASP A 406 -41.01 22.09 -24.48
C ASP A 406 -41.47 23.53 -24.25
N ARG A 407 -41.80 24.31 -25.29
CA ARG A 407 -42.30 25.69 -25.15
C ARG A 407 -43.81 25.85 -25.30
N GLY A 408 -44.56 24.76 -25.46
CA GLY A 408 -45.96 24.78 -25.85
C GLY A 408 -46.95 24.36 -24.79
N MET A 409 -46.60 24.32 -23.52
CA MET A 409 -47.55 24.02 -22.45
C MET A 409 -47.41 24.99 -21.26
N GLU A 410 -47.75 26.25 -21.51
CA GLU A 410 -48.29 27.14 -20.47
C GLU A 410 -49.39 27.99 -21.11
N ARG A 411 -50.61 27.48 -20.92
CA ARG A 411 -51.83 28.25 -20.82
C ARG A 411 -52.69 27.56 -19.76
#